data_a138efd319d473eea6f31bedd6cde8b0
#
_entry.id   a138efd319d473eea6f31bedd6cde8b0
#
_cell.length_a   1.000
_cell.length_b   1.000
_cell.length_c   1.000
_cell.angle_alpha   90.00
_cell.angle_beta   90.00
_cell.angle_gamma   90.00
#
_symmetry.space_group_name_H-M   'P 1'
#
loop_
_entity.id
_entity.type
_entity.pdbx_description
1 polymer ?
#
loop_
_entity_poly.entity_id
_entity_poly.type
_entity_poly.pdbx_seq_one_letter_code
_entity_poly.pdbx_strand_id
1 'polypeptide(L)'
;MIAVVAAAIIWFLFSLFQPLAGDGKGSGKVPVTIPKGASVGDIGDLLAAKNVVGSARKFGWRAGWSGKSGDFKAGRYVLGERMSYAAAIDQLAKGPNAGVTTLTIPEGRSRWEISLLAASAGLQGDYMAATKSSTQLNPQRYGAPKSVDSLEGFLFPATYDVATGANVNKLVPQQLAAFKNNIASVNMRYARGKNLTVYDVLTIASLIEREVSRPAERKLVAAVIYNRLKQGIPLGIDATTRFETRNWTQPLTNAKLQSRTPYNTRLNKGLPPGPIGNPGIASIKAAAHPASVKYLFYVANPCKPGTHSFSSTDAQFQQDVQRYNEARQQAGGKQPSGC
;
A
#
# COMPACT_ATOMS: atom_id res chain seq x y z
N MET A 1 -19.83 -42.40 39.33
CA MET A 1 -18.64 -42.27 38.44
C MET A 1 -19.00 -42.50 36.96
N ILE A 2 -19.69 -43.57 36.59
CA ILE A 2 -20.09 -43.90 35.20
C ILE A 2 -20.92 -42.77 34.56
N ALA A 3 -21.92 -42.21 35.24
CA ALA A 3 -22.78 -41.14 34.73
C ALA A 3 -22.01 -39.83 34.44
N VAL A 4 -21.02 -39.48 35.26
CA VAL A 4 -20.17 -38.29 35.05
C VAL A 4 -19.26 -38.48 33.82
N VAL A 5 -18.71 -39.70 33.67
CA VAL A 5 -17.89 -40.02 32.50
C VAL A 5 -18.74 -40.00 31.21
N ALA A 6 -19.94 -40.58 31.26
CA ALA A 6 -20.87 -40.57 30.14
C ALA A 6 -21.27 -39.13 29.75
N ALA A 7 -21.61 -38.26 30.72
CA ALA A 7 -21.92 -36.88 30.49
C ALA A 7 -20.76 -36.11 29.89
N ALA A 8 -19.53 -36.35 30.35
CA ALA A 8 -18.33 -35.75 29.80
C ALA A 8 -18.06 -36.14 28.34
N ILE A 9 -18.27 -37.43 28.02
CA ILE A 9 -18.14 -37.97 26.65
C ILE A 9 -19.21 -37.33 25.74
N ILE A 10 -20.47 -37.29 26.18
CA ILE A 10 -21.56 -36.68 25.41
C ILE A 10 -21.25 -35.18 25.15
N TRP A 11 -20.85 -34.44 26.18
CA TRP A 11 -20.47 -33.04 26.04
C TRP A 11 -19.29 -32.84 25.09
N PHE A 12 -18.28 -33.73 25.19
CA PHE A 12 -17.12 -33.68 24.28
C PHE A 12 -17.54 -33.93 22.84
N LEU A 13 -18.35 -34.95 22.57
CA LEU A 13 -18.85 -35.25 21.23
C LEU A 13 -19.73 -34.13 20.69
N PHE A 14 -20.63 -33.58 21.52
CA PHE A 14 -21.44 -32.41 21.14
C PHE A 14 -20.59 -31.20 20.77
N SER A 15 -19.55 -30.92 21.55
CA SER A 15 -18.59 -29.84 21.31
C SER A 15 -17.73 -30.04 20.05
N LEU A 16 -17.49 -31.31 19.67
CA LEU A 16 -16.69 -31.68 18.49
C LEU A 16 -17.52 -31.67 17.19
N PHE A 17 -18.73 -32.21 17.26
CA PHE A 17 -19.61 -32.34 16.10
C PHE A 17 -20.47 -31.09 15.85
N GLN A 18 -20.67 -30.25 16.88
CA GLN A 18 -21.41 -28.97 16.81
C GLN A 18 -22.79 -29.10 16.09
N PRO A 19 -23.67 -30.00 16.48
CA PRO A 19 -24.90 -30.32 15.75
C PRO A 19 -25.89 -29.15 15.65
N LEU A 20 -25.73 -28.10 16.49
CA LEU A 20 -26.56 -26.90 16.49
C LEU A 20 -25.90 -25.67 15.81
N ALA A 21 -24.81 -25.88 15.06
CA ALA A 21 -24.09 -24.79 14.43
C ALA A 21 -24.79 -24.21 13.17
N GLY A 22 -26.03 -24.58 12.88
CA GLY A 22 -26.75 -24.13 11.70
C GLY A 22 -26.03 -24.54 10.41
N ASP A 23 -25.83 -23.62 9.44
CA ASP A 23 -25.04 -23.87 8.24
C ASP A 23 -23.52 -23.89 8.51
N GLY A 24 -23.12 -23.54 9.72
CA GLY A 24 -21.74 -23.58 10.22
C GLY A 24 -20.77 -22.62 9.54
N LYS A 25 -21.23 -21.74 8.64
CA LYS A 25 -20.35 -20.88 7.83
C LYS A 25 -19.72 -19.73 8.60
N GLY A 26 -20.20 -19.50 9.86
CA GLY A 26 -19.75 -18.40 10.69
C GLY A 26 -20.24 -17.03 10.19
N SER A 27 -19.66 -15.96 10.74
CA SER A 27 -20.00 -14.57 10.39
C SER A 27 -18.78 -13.83 9.84
N GLY A 28 -19.02 -12.69 9.19
CA GLY A 28 -17.91 -11.86 8.69
C GLY A 28 -17.10 -12.50 7.56
N LYS A 29 -15.89 -11.95 7.33
CA LYS A 29 -14.93 -12.43 6.32
C LYS A 29 -13.52 -12.31 6.85
N VAL A 30 -12.88 -13.45 7.13
CA VAL A 30 -11.52 -13.56 7.65
C VAL A 30 -10.60 -14.07 6.56
N PRO A 31 -9.63 -13.28 6.09
CA PRO A 31 -8.64 -13.76 5.15
C PRO A 31 -7.62 -14.67 5.85
N VAL A 32 -7.46 -15.89 5.33
CA VAL A 32 -6.53 -16.89 5.84
C VAL A 32 -5.68 -17.42 4.69
N THR A 33 -4.36 -17.39 4.84
CA THR A 33 -3.45 -18.00 3.87
C THR A 33 -2.88 -19.29 4.43
N ILE A 34 -3.18 -20.40 3.77
CA ILE A 34 -2.63 -21.73 4.10
C ILE A 34 -1.31 -21.90 3.33
N PRO A 35 -0.17 -22.01 4.02
CA PRO A 35 1.12 -22.21 3.38
C PRO A 35 1.18 -23.56 2.64
N LYS A 36 2.01 -23.64 1.60
CA LYS A 36 2.28 -24.92 0.92
C LYS A 36 3.03 -25.85 1.88
N GLY A 37 2.52 -27.05 2.04
CA GLY A 37 3.08 -28.06 2.94
C GLY A 37 2.71 -27.91 4.42
N ALA A 38 1.79 -27.00 4.78
CA ALA A 38 1.29 -26.88 6.15
C ALA A 38 0.62 -28.19 6.61
N SER A 39 0.95 -28.66 7.81
CA SER A 39 0.28 -29.79 8.43
C SER A 39 -1.14 -29.44 8.90
N VAL A 40 -1.97 -30.45 9.16
CA VAL A 40 -3.33 -30.24 9.72
C VAL A 40 -3.26 -29.49 11.06
N GLY A 41 -2.21 -29.74 11.85
CA GLY A 41 -1.96 -29.02 13.10
C GLY A 41 -1.69 -27.54 12.88
N ASP A 42 -0.74 -27.21 11.98
CA ASP A 42 -0.42 -25.80 11.61
C ASP A 42 -1.64 -25.05 11.09
N ILE A 43 -2.45 -25.73 10.26
CA ILE A 43 -3.72 -25.17 9.75
C ILE A 43 -4.69 -24.91 10.90
N GLY A 44 -4.85 -25.86 11.82
CA GLY A 44 -5.70 -25.70 12.99
C GLY A 44 -5.29 -24.51 13.86
N ASP A 45 -4.00 -24.37 14.15
CA ASP A 45 -3.44 -23.25 14.93
C ASP A 45 -3.69 -21.91 14.24
N LEU A 46 -3.46 -21.85 12.93
CA LEU A 46 -3.72 -20.66 12.14
C LEU A 46 -5.20 -20.25 12.14
N LEU A 47 -6.11 -21.22 11.99
CA LEU A 47 -7.55 -20.97 12.00
C LEU A 47 -8.05 -20.51 13.38
N ALA A 48 -7.51 -21.11 14.45
CA ALA A 48 -7.86 -20.73 15.82
C ALA A 48 -7.31 -19.35 16.18
N ALA A 49 -6.07 -19.03 15.81
CA ALA A 49 -5.46 -17.71 16.01
C ALA A 49 -6.22 -16.59 15.30
N LYS A 50 -6.87 -16.89 14.18
CA LYS A 50 -7.71 -15.96 13.42
C LYS A 50 -9.20 -15.99 13.80
N ASN A 51 -9.55 -16.68 14.88
CA ASN A 51 -10.94 -16.82 15.36
C ASN A 51 -11.90 -17.46 14.32
N VAL A 52 -11.36 -18.18 13.34
CA VAL A 52 -12.16 -18.91 12.36
C VAL A 52 -12.78 -20.15 12.99
N VAL A 53 -12.03 -20.85 13.84
CA VAL A 53 -12.51 -22.00 14.62
C VAL A 53 -12.22 -21.82 16.10
N GLY A 54 -13.03 -22.43 16.96
CA GLY A 54 -12.91 -22.24 18.40
C GLY A 54 -11.73 -22.98 19.06
N SER A 55 -11.15 -24.01 18.42
CA SER A 55 -10.02 -24.79 18.96
C SER A 55 -9.27 -25.53 17.86
N ALA A 56 -7.96 -25.30 17.80
CA ALA A 56 -7.06 -25.97 16.88
C ALA A 56 -7.06 -27.50 17.07
N ARG A 57 -7.00 -27.98 18.33
CA ARG A 57 -6.98 -29.40 18.66
C ARG A 57 -8.25 -30.10 18.22
N LYS A 58 -9.44 -29.51 18.48
CA LYS A 58 -10.73 -30.08 18.06
C LYS A 58 -10.88 -30.08 16.55
N PHE A 59 -10.40 -29.03 15.88
CA PHE A 59 -10.33 -28.98 14.42
C PHE A 59 -9.50 -30.16 13.89
N GLY A 60 -8.30 -30.37 14.41
CA GLY A 60 -7.41 -31.49 14.00
C GLY A 60 -8.08 -32.86 14.15
N TRP A 61 -8.71 -33.14 15.30
CA TRP A 61 -9.45 -34.39 15.51
C TRP A 61 -10.62 -34.54 14.52
N ARG A 62 -11.39 -33.46 14.33
CA ARG A 62 -12.54 -33.50 13.41
C ARG A 62 -12.09 -33.67 11.97
N ALA A 63 -10.96 -33.05 11.56
CA ALA A 63 -10.35 -33.22 10.25
C ALA A 63 -9.90 -34.68 10.02
N GLY A 64 -9.21 -35.31 11.00
CA GLY A 64 -8.81 -36.70 10.94
C GLY A 64 -10.00 -37.64 10.76
N TRP A 65 -11.09 -37.42 11.50
CA TRP A 65 -12.30 -38.27 11.41
C TRP A 65 -13.13 -38.00 10.12
N SER A 66 -12.94 -36.84 9.47
CA SER A 66 -13.67 -36.53 8.22
C SER A 66 -13.18 -37.31 7.01
N GLY A 67 -11.97 -37.87 7.06
CA GLY A 67 -11.27 -38.44 5.92
C GLY A 67 -10.78 -37.41 4.87
N LYS A 68 -11.02 -36.13 5.12
CA LYS A 68 -10.72 -35.03 4.15
C LYS A 68 -9.42 -34.31 4.46
N SER A 69 -8.68 -34.70 5.47
CA SER A 69 -7.45 -34.01 5.89
C SER A 69 -6.35 -34.00 4.82
N GLY A 70 -6.31 -34.98 3.94
CA GLY A 70 -5.40 -35.07 2.81
C GLY A 70 -5.80 -34.18 1.61
N ASP A 71 -7.03 -33.67 1.58
CA ASP A 71 -7.55 -32.86 0.47
C ASP A 71 -7.34 -31.36 0.68
N PHE A 72 -6.77 -30.95 1.82
CA PHE A 72 -6.55 -29.54 2.11
C PHE A 72 -5.56 -28.93 1.14
N LYS A 73 -5.97 -27.85 0.50
CA LYS A 73 -5.16 -27.16 -0.51
C LYS A 73 -4.50 -25.92 0.07
N ALA A 74 -3.23 -25.72 -0.25
CA ALA A 74 -2.55 -24.46 0.04
C ALA A 74 -3.18 -23.32 -0.77
N GLY A 75 -3.16 -22.10 -0.21
CA GLY A 75 -3.68 -20.93 -0.88
C GLY A 75 -4.43 -19.99 0.05
N ARG A 76 -5.05 -18.99 -0.53
CA ARG A 76 -5.79 -17.99 0.22
C ARG A 76 -7.27 -18.29 0.27
N TYR A 77 -7.82 -18.22 1.46
CA TYR A 77 -9.22 -18.45 1.77
C TYR A 77 -9.83 -17.18 2.36
N VAL A 78 -11.11 -16.97 2.13
CA VAL A 78 -11.93 -16.03 2.88
C VAL A 78 -12.96 -16.87 3.65
N LEU A 79 -12.77 -17.00 4.94
CA LEU A 79 -13.54 -17.84 5.85
C LEU A 79 -14.41 -16.98 6.76
N GLY A 80 -15.41 -17.55 7.40
CA GLY A 80 -16.19 -16.87 8.43
C GLY A 80 -15.48 -16.89 9.79
N GLU A 81 -15.82 -15.96 10.67
CA GLU A 81 -15.49 -16.08 12.10
C GLU A 81 -16.40 -17.12 12.75
N ARG A 82 -15.86 -17.90 13.70
CA ARG A 82 -16.58 -18.91 14.47
C ARG A 82 -17.30 -19.94 13.60
N MET A 83 -16.65 -20.38 12.53
CA MET A 83 -17.15 -21.48 11.71
C MET A 83 -17.23 -22.78 12.52
N SER A 84 -18.16 -23.66 12.14
CA SER A 84 -18.10 -25.02 12.59
C SER A 84 -16.86 -25.73 12.02
N TYR A 85 -16.32 -26.72 12.76
CA TYR A 85 -15.17 -27.50 12.27
C TYR A 85 -15.48 -28.17 10.93
N ALA A 86 -16.70 -28.71 10.78
CA ALA A 86 -17.13 -29.37 9.55
C ALA A 86 -17.14 -28.40 8.35
N ALA A 87 -17.73 -27.20 8.50
CA ALA A 87 -17.78 -26.20 7.43
C ALA A 87 -16.38 -25.70 7.06
N ALA A 88 -15.49 -25.49 8.04
CA ALA A 88 -14.10 -25.10 7.77
C ALA A 88 -13.35 -26.20 7.00
N ILE A 89 -13.49 -27.48 7.39
CA ILE A 89 -12.91 -28.64 6.72
C ILE A 89 -13.42 -28.73 5.27
N ASP A 90 -14.72 -28.62 5.06
CA ASP A 90 -15.31 -28.67 3.71
C ASP A 90 -14.80 -27.54 2.81
N GLN A 91 -14.63 -26.35 3.38
CA GLN A 91 -14.11 -25.21 2.62
C GLN A 91 -12.64 -25.41 2.24
N LEU A 92 -11.81 -25.95 3.16
CA LEU A 92 -10.40 -26.24 2.90
C LEU A 92 -10.22 -27.37 1.87
N ALA A 93 -11.08 -28.42 1.92
CA ALA A 93 -11.06 -29.52 0.97
C ALA A 93 -11.50 -29.08 -0.44
N LYS A 94 -12.49 -28.20 -0.54
CA LYS A 94 -12.88 -27.58 -1.83
C LYS A 94 -11.72 -26.79 -2.46
N GLY A 95 -10.87 -26.25 -1.62
CA GLY A 95 -9.72 -25.45 -2.02
C GLY A 95 -9.91 -23.94 -1.81
N PRO A 96 -8.87 -23.16 -2.09
CA PRO A 96 -8.92 -21.70 -2.00
C PRO A 96 -10.15 -21.20 -2.74
N ASN A 97 -10.76 -20.14 -2.24
CA ASN A 97 -11.96 -19.59 -2.87
C ASN A 97 -11.66 -19.33 -4.34
N ALA A 98 -12.03 -20.28 -5.19
CA ALA A 98 -11.97 -20.12 -6.63
C ALA A 98 -12.85 -18.92 -6.98
N GLY A 99 -12.24 -17.78 -7.22
CA GLY A 99 -12.97 -16.54 -7.46
C GLY A 99 -12.54 -15.34 -6.65
N VAL A 100 -11.48 -15.42 -5.83
CA VAL A 100 -10.87 -14.23 -5.21
C VAL A 100 -9.47 -14.01 -5.78
N THR A 101 -9.30 -12.90 -6.45
CA THR A 101 -7.99 -12.41 -6.90
C THR A 101 -7.44 -11.46 -5.85
N THR A 102 -6.21 -11.72 -5.41
CA THR A 102 -5.49 -10.80 -4.54
C THR A 102 -4.70 -9.82 -5.40
N LEU A 103 -5.03 -8.53 -5.31
CA LEU A 103 -4.34 -7.46 -6.01
C LEU A 103 -3.51 -6.65 -5.01
N THR A 104 -2.18 -6.73 -5.11
CA THR A 104 -1.27 -5.87 -4.36
C THR A 104 -0.97 -4.62 -5.18
N ILE A 105 -1.28 -3.45 -4.61
CA ILE A 105 -0.98 -2.14 -5.17
C ILE A 105 0.18 -1.56 -4.37
N PRO A 106 1.40 -1.48 -4.96
CA PRO A 106 2.56 -0.89 -4.30
C PRO A 106 2.37 0.61 -4.04
N GLU A 107 3.03 1.11 -3.00
CA GLU A 107 3.07 2.54 -2.68
C GLU A 107 3.61 3.36 -3.85
N GLY A 108 3.12 4.58 -4.00
CA GLY A 108 3.53 5.53 -5.02
C GLY A 108 2.95 5.30 -6.43
N ARG A 109 2.21 4.24 -6.69
CA ARG A 109 1.62 4.01 -8.02
C ARG A 109 0.54 5.04 -8.34
N SER A 110 0.61 5.62 -9.55
CA SER A 110 -0.42 6.50 -10.08
C SER A 110 -1.66 5.73 -10.51
N ARG A 111 -2.78 6.41 -10.67
CA ARG A 111 -4.03 5.83 -11.20
C ARG A 111 -3.79 5.04 -12.50
N TRP A 112 -2.98 5.58 -13.40
CA TRP A 112 -2.63 4.91 -14.64
C TRP A 112 -1.87 3.59 -14.41
N GLU A 113 -0.85 3.59 -13.53
CA GLU A 113 -0.12 2.36 -13.19
C GLU A 113 -1.02 1.34 -12.51
N ILE A 114 -1.92 1.80 -11.62
CA ILE A 114 -2.90 0.92 -10.96
C ILE A 114 -3.89 0.35 -11.97
N SER A 115 -4.28 1.11 -13.00
CA SER A 115 -5.17 0.59 -14.07
C SER A 115 -4.55 -0.61 -14.79
N LEU A 116 -3.23 -0.58 -15.03
CA LEU A 116 -2.50 -1.70 -15.63
C LEU A 116 -2.43 -2.91 -14.69
N LEU A 117 -2.20 -2.67 -13.39
CA LEU A 117 -2.20 -3.73 -12.38
C LEU A 117 -3.58 -4.37 -12.23
N ALA A 118 -4.65 -3.58 -12.21
CA ALA A 118 -6.03 -4.07 -12.14
C ALA A 118 -6.40 -4.90 -13.37
N ALA A 119 -6.04 -4.45 -14.57
CA ALA A 119 -6.26 -5.18 -15.81
C ALA A 119 -5.47 -6.49 -15.83
N SER A 120 -4.19 -6.49 -15.43
CA SER A 120 -3.36 -7.70 -15.38
C SER A 120 -3.84 -8.71 -14.32
N ALA A 121 -4.54 -8.25 -13.29
CA ALA A 121 -5.21 -9.10 -12.30
C ALA A 121 -6.59 -9.62 -12.77
N GLY A 122 -7.00 -9.30 -14.00
CA GLY A 122 -8.26 -9.75 -14.60
C GLY A 122 -9.50 -8.99 -14.13
N LEU A 123 -9.36 -7.81 -13.52
CA LEU A 123 -10.50 -6.97 -13.17
C LEU A 123 -11.11 -6.37 -14.45
N GLN A 124 -12.43 -6.26 -14.45
CA GLN A 124 -13.20 -5.73 -15.57
C GLN A 124 -13.51 -4.24 -15.38
N GLY A 125 -13.74 -3.54 -16.49
CA GLY A 125 -14.13 -2.13 -16.49
C GLY A 125 -12.95 -1.16 -16.61
N ASP A 126 -13.27 0.12 -16.74
CA ASP A 126 -12.29 1.21 -16.88
C ASP A 126 -11.96 1.81 -15.51
N TYR A 127 -10.77 1.47 -14.99
CA TYR A 127 -10.29 2.00 -13.71
C TYR A 127 -10.05 3.52 -13.75
N MET A 128 -9.62 4.06 -14.88
CA MET A 128 -9.40 5.50 -15.02
C MET A 128 -10.71 6.27 -14.95
N ALA A 129 -11.77 5.76 -15.57
CA ALA A 129 -13.12 6.32 -15.47
C ALA A 129 -13.69 6.16 -14.05
N ALA A 130 -13.57 4.97 -13.44
CA ALA A 130 -14.07 4.67 -12.09
C ALA A 130 -13.39 5.50 -10.99
N THR A 131 -12.18 6.03 -11.26
CA THR A 131 -11.41 6.85 -10.31
C THR A 131 -11.38 8.33 -10.68
N LYS A 132 -12.21 8.77 -11.62
CA LYS A 132 -12.38 10.20 -11.92
C LYS A 132 -13.09 10.91 -10.78
N SER A 133 -14.15 10.33 -10.23
CA SER A 133 -14.90 10.87 -9.07
C SER A 133 -15.54 9.75 -8.28
N SER A 134 -16.00 10.03 -7.06
CA SER A 134 -16.73 9.08 -6.23
C SER A 134 -17.72 9.78 -5.31
N THR A 135 -18.86 9.18 -5.07
CA THR A 135 -19.80 9.62 -4.03
C THR A 135 -19.27 9.38 -2.61
N GLN A 136 -18.29 8.48 -2.46
CA GLN A 136 -17.72 8.12 -1.17
C GLN A 136 -16.63 9.08 -0.69
N LEU A 137 -15.98 9.83 -1.61
CA LEU A 137 -14.93 10.77 -1.28
C LEU A 137 -14.97 11.96 -2.23
N ASN A 138 -14.98 13.17 -1.64
CA ASN A 138 -14.87 14.42 -2.36
C ASN A 138 -13.49 15.04 -2.05
N PRO A 139 -12.56 15.15 -3.03
CA PRO A 139 -11.24 15.75 -2.84
C PRO A 139 -11.26 17.18 -2.27
N GLN A 140 -12.25 17.98 -2.61
CA GLN A 140 -12.39 19.37 -2.13
C GLN A 140 -12.57 19.44 -0.60
N ARG A 141 -13.14 18.41 0.04
CA ARG A 141 -13.21 18.33 1.52
C ARG A 141 -11.85 18.14 2.17
N TYR A 142 -10.84 17.74 1.40
CA TYR A 142 -9.45 17.60 1.82
C TYR A 142 -8.57 18.78 1.38
N GLY A 143 -9.18 19.83 0.81
CA GLY A 143 -8.50 21.03 0.37
C GLY A 143 -8.02 21.04 -1.08
N ALA A 144 -8.46 20.06 -1.88
CA ALA A 144 -8.15 20.07 -3.31
C ALA A 144 -8.85 21.25 -4.03
N PRO A 145 -8.19 21.88 -5.02
CA PRO A 145 -8.82 22.88 -5.87
C PRO A 145 -10.06 22.35 -6.59
N LYS A 146 -11.01 23.24 -6.93
CA LYS A 146 -12.24 22.87 -7.66
C LYS A 146 -11.97 22.25 -9.03
N SER A 147 -10.82 22.57 -9.63
CA SER A 147 -10.38 22.00 -10.91
C SER A 147 -9.92 20.56 -10.86
N VAL A 148 -9.73 20.00 -9.64
CA VAL A 148 -9.35 18.59 -9.48
C VAL A 148 -10.56 17.70 -9.76
N ASP A 149 -10.41 16.87 -10.78
CA ASP A 149 -11.43 15.94 -11.29
C ASP A 149 -10.96 14.48 -11.22
N SER A 150 -10.06 14.16 -10.30
CA SER A 150 -9.56 12.81 -10.14
C SER A 150 -9.29 12.45 -8.68
N LEU A 151 -9.27 11.15 -8.40
CA LEU A 151 -8.97 10.57 -7.09
C LEU A 151 -7.47 10.24 -6.94
N GLU A 152 -6.58 10.82 -7.77
CA GLU A 152 -5.13 10.65 -7.60
C GLU A 152 -4.69 11.10 -6.20
N GLY A 153 -3.89 10.29 -5.51
CA GLY A 153 -3.47 10.51 -4.13
C GLY A 153 -4.41 9.95 -3.06
N PHE A 154 -5.65 9.58 -3.42
CA PHE A 154 -6.67 9.06 -2.49
C PHE A 154 -6.90 7.55 -2.58
N LEU A 155 -6.27 6.87 -3.54
CA LEU A 155 -6.44 5.44 -3.81
C LEU A 155 -5.38 4.65 -3.04
N PHE A 156 -5.59 4.47 -1.74
CA PHE A 156 -4.57 3.98 -0.80
C PHE A 156 -3.92 2.68 -1.27
N PRO A 157 -2.58 2.59 -1.24
CA PRO A 157 -1.84 1.38 -1.62
C PRO A 157 -1.95 0.32 -0.53
N ALA A 158 -2.37 -0.88 -0.91
CA ALA A 158 -2.47 -2.04 -0.03
C ALA A 158 -2.69 -3.31 -0.87
N THR A 159 -2.83 -4.43 -0.20
CA THR A 159 -3.28 -5.68 -0.80
C THR A 159 -4.79 -5.80 -0.63
N TYR A 160 -5.50 -5.95 -1.75
CA TYR A 160 -6.96 -6.01 -1.82
C TYR A 160 -7.42 -7.37 -2.32
N ASP A 161 -8.47 -7.88 -1.70
CA ASP A 161 -9.16 -9.07 -2.17
C ASP A 161 -10.39 -8.65 -2.96
N VAL A 162 -10.41 -9.04 -4.22
CA VAL A 162 -11.53 -8.81 -5.14
C VAL A 162 -11.96 -10.12 -5.77
N ALA A 163 -13.24 -10.28 -6.07
CA ALA A 163 -13.69 -11.46 -6.79
C ALA A 163 -12.99 -11.53 -8.17
N THR A 164 -12.60 -12.72 -8.59
CA THR A 164 -12.01 -12.93 -9.93
C THR A 164 -12.97 -12.43 -11.00
N GLY A 165 -12.48 -11.60 -11.93
CA GLY A 165 -13.31 -10.97 -12.94
C GLY A 165 -14.26 -9.88 -12.42
N ALA A 166 -14.11 -9.46 -11.17
CA ALA A 166 -14.92 -8.36 -10.62
C ALA A 166 -14.69 -7.06 -11.38
N ASN A 167 -15.70 -6.22 -11.41
CA ASN A 167 -15.55 -4.87 -11.92
C ASN A 167 -14.69 -4.02 -10.98
N VAL A 168 -13.85 -3.14 -11.52
CA VAL A 168 -13.00 -2.19 -10.77
C VAL A 168 -13.78 -1.34 -9.77
N ASN A 169 -15.08 -1.15 -9.98
CA ASN A 169 -16.00 -0.49 -9.04
C ASN A 169 -16.11 -1.22 -7.69
N LYS A 170 -15.61 -2.45 -7.56
CA LYS A 170 -15.49 -3.16 -6.27
C LYS A 170 -14.15 -2.90 -5.58
N LEU A 171 -13.11 -2.52 -6.32
CA LEU A 171 -11.79 -2.17 -5.79
C LEU A 171 -11.76 -0.74 -5.26
N VAL A 172 -12.24 0.22 -6.05
CA VAL A 172 -12.17 1.66 -5.72
C VAL A 172 -12.74 2.00 -4.35
N PRO A 173 -13.94 1.51 -3.93
CA PRO A 173 -14.46 1.73 -2.59
C PRO A 173 -13.53 1.22 -1.47
N GLN A 174 -12.85 0.09 -1.68
CA GLN A 174 -11.92 -0.46 -0.69
C GLN A 174 -10.68 0.43 -0.54
N GLN A 175 -10.15 0.96 -1.64
CA GLN A 175 -9.02 1.89 -1.62
C GLN A 175 -9.37 3.19 -0.90
N LEU A 176 -10.55 3.75 -1.16
CA LEU A 176 -11.04 4.96 -0.51
C LEU A 176 -11.34 4.76 0.98
N ALA A 177 -11.86 3.61 1.37
CA ALA A 177 -12.06 3.25 2.78
C ALA A 177 -10.71 3.11 3.50
N ALA A 178 -9.74 2.43 2.88
CA ALA A 178 -8.38 2.31 3.40
C ALA A 178 -7.72 3.68 3.56
N PHE A 179 -7.88 4.59 2.59
CA PHE A 179 -7.41 5.96 2.69
C PHE A 179 -8.00 6.67 3.91
N LYS A 180 -9.31 6.66 4.07
CA LYS A 180 -9.99 7.34 5.20
C LYS A 180 -9.50 6.82 6.55
N ASN A 181 -9.35 5.51 6.69
CA ASN A 181 -8.89 4.88 7.91
C ASN A 181 -7.44 5.28 8.24
N ASN A 182 -6.57 5.31 7.24
CA ASN A 182 -5.17 5.65 7.44
C ASN A 182 -4.96 7.14 7.70
N ILE A 183 -5.61 8.03 6.92
CA ILE A 183 -5.44 9.47 7.07
C ILE A 183 -5.92 9.98 8.43
N ALA A 184 -6.91 9.33 9.03
CA ALA A 184 -7.42 9.67 10.37
C ALA A 184 -6.35 9.57 11.47
N SER A 185 -5.33 8.73 11.27
CA SER A 185 -4.20 8.56 12.20
C SER A 185 -3.09 9.59 12.03
N VAL A 186 -3.16 10.46 11.02
CA VAL A 186 -2.10 11.42 10.69
C VAL A 186 -2.26 12.73 11.46
N ASN A 187 -1.26 13.10 12.23
CA ASN A 187 -1.25 14.41 12.89
C ASN A 187 -0.91 15.52 11.88
N MET A 188 -1.91 16.29 11.49
CA MET A 188 -1.82 17.39 10.53
C MET A 188 -1.43 18.74 11.15
N ARG A 189 -1.15 18.80 12.46
CA ARG A 189 -0.95 20.08 13.19
C ARG A 189 0.18 20.92 12.58
N TYR A 190 1.33 20.29 12.30
CA TYR A 190 2.47 20.99 11.72
C TYR A 190 2.17 21.53 10.31
N ALA A 191 1.61 20.71 9.43
CA ALA A 191 1.26 21.13 8.07
C ALA A 191 0.21 22.26 8.06
N ARG A 192 -0.82 22.16 8.88
CA ARG A 192 -1.82 23.24 9.06
C ARG A 192 -1.19 24.55 9.54
N GLY A 193 -0.20 24.49 10.45
CA GLY A 193 0.59 25.65 10.88
C GLY A 193 1.46 26.27 9.77
N LYS A 194 1.57 25.60 8.61
CA LYS A 194 2.21 26.10 7.38
C LYS A 194 1.18 26.43 6.29
N ASN A 195 -0.09 26.54 6.63
CA ASN A 195 -1.21 26.77 5.71
C ASN A 195 -1.37 25.68 4.62
N LEU A 196 -0.93 24.44 4.91
CA LEU A 196 -1.10 23.33 4.00
C LEU A 196 -2.34 22.50 4.35
N THR A 197 -3.09 22.15 3.32
CA THR A 197 -4.26 21.27 3.38
C THR A 197 -3.84 19.80 3.44
N VAL A 198 -4.80 18.90 3.65
CA VAL A 198 -4.54 17.46 3.49
C VAL A 198 -4.14 17.12 2.06
N TYR A 199 -4.73 17.77 1.07
CA TYR A 199 -4.39 17.58 -0.34
C TYR A 199 -2.95 17.99 -0.65
N ASP A 200 -2.48 19.10 -0.09
CA ASP A 200 -1.09 19.53 -0.23
C ASP A 200 -0.12 18.50 0.41
N VAL A 201 -0.50 17.97 1.57
CA VAL A 201 0.29 16.91 2.23
C VAL A 201 0.32 15.63 1.39
N LEU A 202 -0.79 15.24 0.75
CA LEU A 202 -0.80 14.09 -0.16
C LEU A 202 0.06 14.36 -1.39
N THR A 203 0.03 15.59 -1.91
CA THR A 203 0.91 15.99 -3.02
C THR A 203 2.37 15.86 -2.62
N ILE A 204 2.78 16.45 -1.50
CA ILE A 204 4.16 16.31 -0.97
C ILE A 204 4.52 14.85 -0.72
N ALA A 205 3.63 14.07 -0.11
CA ALA A 205 3.85 12.66 0.17
C ALA A 205 4.07 11.84 -1.11
N SER A 206 3.34 12.14 -2.19
CA SER A 206 3.52 11.47 -3.47
C SER A 206 4.87 11.78 -4.12
N LEU A 207 5.40 13.01 -3.92
CA LEU A 207 6.76 13.38 -4.33
C LEU A 207 7.79 12.58 -3.54
N ILE A 208 7.68 12.56 -2.21
CA ILE A 208 8.58 11.82 -1.32
C ILE A 208 8.61 10.34 -1.69
N GLU A 209 7.45 9.72 -1.94
CA GLU A 209 7.34 8.31 -2.27
C GLU A 209 8.09 7.92 -3.54
N ARG A 210 8.18 8.84 -4.50
CA ARG A 210 8.88 8.62 -5.77
C ARG A 210 10.37 8.96 -5.74
N GLU A 211 10.83 9.71 -4.73
CA GLU A 211 12.22 10.13 -4.58
C GLU A 211 13.01 9.25 -3.62
N VAL A 212 12.36 8.66 -2.61
CA VAL A 212 13.05 8.07 -1.47
C VAL A 212 12.98 6.55 -1.47
N SER A 213 14.13 5.91 -1.56
CA SER A 213 14.26 4.45 -1.39
C SER A 213 14.44 4.04 0.08
N ARG A 214 15.01 4.92 0.93
CA ARG A 214 15.31 4.64 2.34
C ARG A 214 14.31 5.30 3.28
N PRO A 215 13.61 4.55 4.14
CA PRO A 215 12.60 5.11 5.06
C PRO A 215 13.08 6.27 5.92
N ALA A 216 14.35 6.23 6.36
CA ALA A 216 14.96 7.26 7.21
C ALA A 216 15.05 8.65 6.53
N GLU A 217 15.07 8.72 5.20
CA GLU A 217 15.23 9.97 4.46
C GLU A 217 13.90 10.68 4.16
N ARG A 218 12.75 10.02 4.33
CA ARG A 218 11.44 10.61 4.01
C ARG A 218 11.23 11.98 4.67
N LYS A 219 11.55 12.11 5.95
CA LYS A 219 11.42 13.39 6.67
C LYS A 219 12.42 14.43 6.24
N LEU A 220 13.62 14.03 5.78
CA LEU A 220 14.65 14.94 5.28
C LEU A 220 14.24 15.51 3.91
N VAL A 221 13.77 14.65 2.99
CA VAL A 221 13.24 15.11 1.69
C VAL A 221 11.99 15.97 1.87
N ALA A 222 11.10 15.61 2.82
CA ALA A 222 9.98 16.47 3.20
C ALA A 222 10.48 17.87 3.63
N ALA A 223 11.52 17.95 4.46
CA ALA A 223 12.09 19.22 4.92
C ALA A 223 12.65 20.05 3.76
N VAL A 224 13.34 19.43 2.80
CA VAL A 224 13.81 20.12 1.58
C VAL A 224 12.65 20.72 0.82
N ILE A 225 11.57 19.97 0.61
CA ILE A 225 10.37 20.46 -0.08
C ILE A 225 9.80 21.69 0.65
N TYR A 226 9.59 21.59 1.97
CA TYR A 226 9.07 22.71 2.77
C TYR A 226 9.98 23.94 2.74
N ASN A 227 11.30 23.74 2.82
CA ASN A 227 12.27 24.84 2.80
C ASN A 227 12.28 25.54 1.45
N ARG A 228 12.22 24.78 0.33
CA ARG A 228 12.12 25.35 -1.02
C ARG A 228 10.81 26.09 -1.23
N LEU A 229 9.68 25.53 -0.80
CA LEU A 229 8.38 26.21 -0.86
C LEU A 229 8.41 27.53 -0.11
N LYS A 230 8.96 27.56 1.11
CA LYS A 230 9.10 28.77 1.93
C LYS A 230 9.95 29.85 1.24
N GLN A 231 10.98 29.45 0.48
CA GLN A 231 11.90 30.38 -0.20
C GLN A 231 11.48 30.69 -1.65
N GLY A 232 10.38 30.13 -2.14
CA GLY A 232 9.94 30.28 -3.53
C GLY A 232 10.93 29.69 -4.54
N ILE A 233 11.67 28.65 -4.14
CA ILE A 233 12.60 27.91 -5.00
C ILE A 233 11.80 26.81 -5.72
N PRO A 234 11.95 26.62 -7.06
CA PRO A 234 11.36 25.48 -7.77
C PRO A 234 11.77 24.16 -7.15
N LEU A 235 10.85 23.19 -7.05
CA LEU A 235 11.14 21.92 -6.39
C LEU A 235 12.15 21.07 -7.19
N GLY A 236 12.11 21.14 -8.53
CA GLY A 236 13.07 20.46 -9.40
C GLY A 236 12.99 18.95 -9.35
N ILE A 237 11.82 18.39 -9.07
CA ILE A 237 11.59 16.95 -8.88
C ILE A 237 11.22 16.30 -10.20
N ASP A 238 12.09 15.44 -10.72
CA ASP A 238 11.91 14.77 -12.02
C ASP A 238 10.73 13.82 -12.08
N ALA A 239 10.33 13.28 -10.94
CA ALA A 239 9.17 12.40 -10.82
C ALA A 239 7.88 13.09 -11.30
N THR A 240 7.76 14.41 -11.21
CA THR A 240 6.61 15.16 -11.74
C THR A 240 6.53 15.12 -13.26
N THR A 241 7.67 15.26 -13.95
CA THR A 241 7.76 15.12 -15.40
C THR A 241 7.51 13.67 -15.83
N ARG A 242 8.01 12.72 -15.07
CA ARG A 242 7.77 11.26 -15.31
C ARG A 242 6.29 10.90 -15.19
N PHE A 243 5.60 11.44 -14.20
CA PHE A 243 4.16 11.27 -14.03
C PHE A 243 3.38 11.75 -15.24
N GLU A 244 3.66 12.94 -15.70
CA GLU A 244 2.97 13.57 -16.80
C GLU A 244 3.20 12.84 -18.14
N THR A 245 4.46 12.44 -18.36
CA THR A 245 4.84 11.67 -19.56
C THR A 245 4.58 10.17 -19.45
N ARG A 246 4.08 9.68 -18.31
CA ARG A 246 3.90 8.24 -17.99
C ARG A 246 5.16 7.42 -18.25
N ASN A 247 6.33 8.04 -18.06
CA ASN A 247 7.62 7.44 -18.36
C ASN A 247 8.46 7.26 -17.09
N TRP A 248 8.39 6.09 -16.48
CA TRP A 248 9.13 5.76 -15.25
C TRP A 248 10.45 5.03 -15.48
N THR A 249 10.72 4.55 -16.69
CA THR A 249 11.86 3.66 -16.97
C THR A 249 12.90 4.27 -17.91
N GLN A 250 12.46 5.05 -18.91
CA GLN A 250 13.38 5.62 -19.88
C GLN A 250 14.00 6.92 -19.36
N PRO A 251 15.20 7.29 -19.80
CA PRO A 251 15.80 8.59 -19.49
C PRO A 251 14.89 9.75 -19.91
N LEU A 252 14.87 10.81 -19.10
CA LEU A 252 14.21 12.05 -19.48
C LEU A 252 15.11 12.84 -20.42
N THR A 253 14.56 13.23 -21.58
CA THR A 253 15.26 14.09 -22.53
C THR A 253 15.23 15.55 -22.07
N ASN A 254 16.19 16.38 -22.54
CA ASN A 254 16.19 17.81 -22.25
C ASN A 254 14.88 18.49 -22.66
N ALA A 255 14.30 18.10 -23.80
CA ALA A 255 13.01 18.62 -24.24
C ALA A 255 11.88 18.36 -23.22
N LYS A 256 11.84 17.15 -22.62
CA LYS A 256 10.86 16.82 -21.56
C LYS A 256 11.13 17.61 -20.26
N LEU A 257 12.40 17.78 -19.88
CA LEU A 257 12.77 18.56 -18.70
C LEU A 257 12.46 20.05 -18.84
N GLN A 258 12.40 20.57 -20.07
CA GLN A 258 12.09 21.97 -20.40
C GLN A 258 10.64 22.17 -20.86
N SER A 259 9.81 21.14 -20.88
CA SER A 259 8.40 21.25 -21.28
C SER A 259 7.63 22.15 -20.31
N ARG A 260 6.88 23.13 -20.86
CA ARG A 260 6.08 24.07 -20.07
C ARG A 260 4.72 23.44 -19.73
N THR A 261 4.72 22.58 -18.72
CA THR A 261 3.51 21.91 -18.24
C THR A 261 3.27 22.27 -16.78
N PRO A 262 2.03 22.19 -16.28
CA PRO A 262 1.73 22.51 -14.87
C PRO A 262 2.48 21.64 -13.85
N TYR A 263 2.80 20.41 -14.22
CA TYR A 263 3.53 19.48 -13.34
C TYR A 263 5.04 19.65 -13.38
N ASN A 264 5.60 20.43 -14.30
CA ASN A 264 7.06 20.63 -14.36
C ASN A 264 7.56 21.51 -13.21
N THR A 265 7.93 20.89 -12.10
CA THR A 265 8.45 21.57 -10.91
C THR A 265 9.87 22.10 -11.07
N ARG A 266 10.53 21.93 -12.23
CA ARG A 266 11.79 22.62 -12.58
C ARG A 266 11.55 24.05 -13.03
N LEU A 267 10.41 24.29 -13.67
CA LEU A 267 10.03 25.59 -14.22
C LEU A 267 9.01 26.32 -13.35
N ASN A 268 8.10 25.59 -12.72
CA ASN A 268 7.05 26.16 -11.89
C ASN A 268 7.47 26.15 -10.42
N LYS A 269 7.26 27.28 -9.74
CA LYS A 269 7.42 27.40 -8.29
C LYS A 269 6.17 26.84 -7.59
N GLY A 270 6.33 26.38 -6.36
CA GLY A 270 5.23 25.83 -5.57
C GLY A 270 5.04 24.33 -5.77
N LEU A 271 3.92 23.82 -5.25
CA LEU A 271 3.51 22.43 -5.46
C LEU A 271 2.96 22.24 -6.88
N PRO A 272 3.10 21.04 -7.47
CA PRO A 272 2.37 20.71 -8.69
C PRO A 272 0.85 20.73 -8.44
N PRO A 273 0.00 20.70 -9.48
CA PRO A 273 -1.45 20.78 -9.34
C PRO A 273 -2.08 19.72 -8.44
N GLY A 274 -1.40 18.60 -8.21
CA GLY A 274 -1.84 17.53 -7.34
C GLY A 274 -0.84 16.39 -7.20
N PRO A 275 -1.24 15.32 -6.49
CA PRO A 275 -0.40 14.14 -6.31
C PRO A 275 0.00 13.49 -7.63
N ILE A 276 1.21 12.92 -7.66
CA ILE A 276 1.77 12.18 -8.80
C ILE A 276 1.72 10.66 -8.62
N GLY A 277 0.93 10.21 -7.67
CA GLY A 277 0.71 8.83 -7.31
C GLY A 277 0.06 8.72 -5.95
N ASN A 278 -0.19 7.49 -5.51
CA ASN A 278 -0.88 7.21 -4.26
C ASN A 278 0.16 6.81 -3.19
N PRO A 279 0.46 7.71 -2.24
CA PRO A 279 1.52 7.47 -1.27
C PRO A 279 1.10 6.51 -0.16
N GLY A 280 2.09 5.81 0.41
CA GLY A 280 1.91 5.04 1.63
C GLY A 280 1.86 5.91 2.88
N ILE A 281 1.40 5.32 3.98
CA ILE A 281 1.20 6.04 5.25
C ILE A 281 2.50 6.65 5.80
N ALA A 282 3.65 6.02 5.55
CA ALA A 282 4.94 6.50 6.02
C ALA A 282 5.34 7.83 5.36
N SER A 283 5.14 7.96 4.05
CA SER A 283 5.37 9.20 3.29
C SER A 283 4.36 10.27 3.66
N ILE A 284 3.08 9.92 3.88
CA ILE A 284 2.07 10.86 4.37
C ILE A 284 2.45 11.42 5.74
N LYS A 285 2.88 10.59 6.69
CA LYS A 285 3.34 11.03 8.01
C LYS A 285 4.59 11.90 7.93
N ALA A 286 5.53 11.59 7.04
CA ALA A 286 6.73 12.40 6.82
C ALA A 286 6.41 13.77 6.21
N ALA A 287 5.50 13.81 5.24
CA ALA A 287 4.98 15.05 4.65
C ALA A 287 4.23 15.91 5.67
N ALA A 288 3.41 15.29 6.53
CA ALA A 288 2.67 15.99 7.58
C ALA A 288 3.58 16.55 8.70
N HIS A 289 4.75 15.93 8.92
CA HIS A 289 5.70 16.33 9.96
C HIS A 289 7.15 16.09 9.50
N PRO A 290 7.73 17.03 8.72
CA PRO A 290 9.09 16.96 8.21
C PRO A 290 10.14 17.06 9.33
N ALA A 291 11.40 16.75 9.01
CA ALA A 291 12.51 17.00 9.90
C ALA A 291 12.77 18.50 10.07
N SER A 292 13.25 18.90 11.26
CA SER A 292 13.63 20.29 11.54
C SER A 292 15.08 20.55 11.14
N VAL A 293 15.32 20.67 9.82
CA VAL A 293 16.64 20.89 9.22
C VAL A 293 16.57 22.03 8.17
N LYS A 294 17.73 22.60 7.80
CA LYS A 294 17.81 23.71 6.85
C LYS A 294 18.18 23.27 5.42
N TYR A 295 18.10 21.97 5.11
CA TYR A 295 18.48 21.48 3.80
C TYR A 295 17.60 22.04 2.69
N LEU A 296 18.25 22.38 1.58
CA LEU A 296 17.62 22.90 0.36
C LEU A 296 17.86 22.00 -0.84
N PHE A 297 18.88 21.14 -0.77
CA PHE A 297 19.33 20.31 -1.88
C PHE A 297 19.59 18.89 -1.39
N TYR A 298 19.47 17.95 -2.32
CA TYR A 298 19.96 16.58 -2.15
C TYR A 298 20.41 16.02 -3.50
N VAL A 299 21.40 15.13 -3.45
CA VAL A 299 21.90 14.35 -4.59
C VAL A 299 22.22 12.93 -4.12
N ALA A 300 22.16 11.95 -5.02
CA ALA A 300 22.51 10.58 -4.68
C ALA A 300 23.90 10.51 -4.05
N ASN A 301 24.04 9.76 -2.95
CA ASN A 301 25.31 9.58 -2.26
C ASN A 301 26.12 8.46 -2.94
N PRO A 302 27.28 8.75 -3.52
CA PRO A 302 28.04 7.73 -4.25
C PRO A 302 28.60 6.63 -3.35
N CYS A 303 28.90 6.95 -2.08
CA CYS A 303 29.52 6.03 -1.11
C CYS A 303 28.50 5.17 -0.35
N LYS A 304 27.20 5.56 -0.37
CA LYS A 304 26.11 4.85 0.31
C LYS A 304 24.93 4.68 -0.64
N PRO A 305 24.96 3.64 -1.50
CA PRO A 305 23.93 3.42 -2.51
C PRO A 305 22.50 3.42 -1.95
N GLY A 306 21.60 4.07 -2.67
CA GLY A 306 20.20 4.21 -2.26
C GLY A 306 19.97 5.26 -1.16
N THR A 307 20.98 6.09 -0.84
CA THR A 307 20.84 7.25 0.05
C THR A 307 21.22 8.54 -0.66
N HIS A 308 20.95 9.68 -0.02
CA HIS A 308 21.29 11.00 -0.52
C HIS A 308 22.27 11.74 0.40
N SER A 309 23.09 12.60 -0.21
CA SER A 309 23.80 13.68 0.47
C SER A 309 22.88 14.90 0.51
N PHE A 310 22.71 15.52 1.69
CA PHE A 310 21.84 16.67 1.90
C PHE A 310 22.66 17.92 2.17
N SER A 311 22.34 19.04 1.51
CA SER A 311 23.08 20.30 1.60
C SER A 311 22.14 21.47 1.87
N SER A 312 22.63 22.44 2.65
CA SER A 312 21.91 23.67 3.00
C SER A 312 22.27 24.86 2.10
N THR A 313 23.39 24.81 1.40
CA THR A 313 23.89 25.86 0.50
C THR A 313 24.19 25.30 -0.88
N ASP A 314 24.13 26.15 -1.89
CA ASP A 314 24.48 25.77 -3.26
C ASP A 314 25.95 25.30 -3.37
N ALA A 315 26.87 25.99 -2.69
CA ALA A 315 28.28 25.59 -2.71
C ALA A 315 28.51 24.16 -2.20
N GLN A 316 27.84 23.76 -1.10
CA GLN A 316 27.90 22.38 -0.60
C GLN A 316 27.27 21.41 -1.59
N PHE A 317 26.15 21.80 -2.20
CA PHE A 317 25.46 20.97 -3.17
C PHE A 317 26.33 20.73 -4.41
N GLN A 318 27.02 21.76 -4.94
CA GLN A 318 27.93 21.60 -6.08
C GLN A 318 29.08 20.64 -5.76
N GLN A 319 29.64 20.68 -4.55
CA GLN A 319 30.65 19.73 -4.10
C GLN A 319 30.10 18.30 -4.04
N ASP A 320 28.86 18.12 -3.57
CA ASP A 320 28.20 16.81 -3.52
C ASP A 320 27.93 16.28 -4.93
N VAL A 321 27.49 17.13 -5.85
CA VAL A 321 27.28 16.80 -7.28
C VAL A 321 28.61 16.43 -7.94
N GLN A 322 29.68 17.18 -7.68
CA GLN A 322 31.01 16.86 -8.22
C GLN A 322 31.47 15.46 -7.76
N ARG A 323 31.40 15.19 -6.47
CA ARG A 323 31.75 13.85 -5.91
C ARG A 323 30.93 12.72 -6.57
N TYR A 324 29.63 12.95 -6.76
CA TYR A 324 28.80 11.96 -7.45
C TYR A 324 29.23 11.73 -8.89
N ASN A 325 29.54 12.81 -9.64
CA ASN A 325 29.95 12.72 -11.04
C ASN A 325 31.31 12.04 -11.19
N GLU A 326 32.27 12.32 -10.31
CA GLU A 326 33.58 11.66 -10.29
C GLU A 326 33.44 10.15 -10.03
N ALA A 327 32.67 9.76 -9.02
CA ALA A 327 32.40 8.36 -8.73
C ALA A 327 31.66 7.66 -9.89
N ARG A 328 30.74 8.37 -10.56
CA ARG A 328 30.04 7.83 -11.73
C ARG A 328 30.98 7.63 -12.93
N GLN A 329 31.91 8.54 -13.15
CA GLN A 329 32.94 8.38 -14.20
C GLN A 329 33.84 7.17 -13.92
N GLN A 330 34.28 6.99 -12.67
CA GLN A 330 35.06 5.83 -12.24
C GLN A 330 34.27 4.51 -12.41
N ALA A 331 32.95 4.55 -12.24
CA ALA A 331 32.04 3.43 -12.47
C ALA A 331 31.67 3.22 -13.97
N GLY A 332 32.39 3.84 -14.91
CA GLY A 332 32.13 3.71 -16.34
C GLY A 332 30.77 4.31 -16.78
N GLY A 333 30.32 5.38 -16.13
CA GLY A 333 29.06 6.05 -16.41
C GLY A 333 27.83 5.41 -15.76
N LYS A 334 28.01 4.29 -15.06
CA LYS A 334 26.94 3.62 -14.30
C LYS A 334 26.71 4.31 -12.94
N GLN A 335 25.62 3.94 -12.29
CA GLN A 335 25.38 4.39 -10.91
C GLN A 335 26.45 3.84 -9.98
N PRO A 336 27.12 4.66 -9.15
CA PRO A 336 28.13 4.18 -8.20
C PRO A 336 27.54 3.16 -7.22
N SER A 337 28.29 2.11 -6.93
CA SER A 337 27.91 1.03 -6.01
C SER A 337 28.60 1.12 -4.64
N GLY A 338 29.37 2.18 -4.42
CA GLY A 338 30.14 2.44 -3.18
C GLY A 338 31.40 3.25 -3.48
N CYS A 339 32.08 3.71 -2.46
CA CYS A 339 33.41 4.34 -2.55
C CYS A 339 34.47 3.43 -1.95
#